data_2416878571e94141587adb51c7b3ccca
#
_entry.id   2416878571e94141587adb51c7b3ccca
#
_cell.length_a   1.000
_cell.length_b   1.000
_cell.length_c   1.000
_cell.angle_alpha   90.00
_cell.angle_beta   90.00
_cell.angle_gamma   90.00
#
_symmetry.space_group_name_H-M   'P 1'
#
loop_
_entity.id
_entity.type
_entity.pdbx_description
1 polymer ?
#
loop_
_entity_poly.entity_id
_entity_poly.type
_entity_poly.pdbx_seq_one_letter_code
_entity_poly.pdbx_strand_id
1 'polypeptide(L)'
;MNDREKVIEARGICNRFGRQVVHENLDLDLYRGEILAVVGGSGSGKSVLLRSIIGLRRPNEGLIKVFGQDLAGLREEQRSLVERRFGVLFQKGALFSSLTVTENVALPLIEHAGLSRADAEHLAGVKLALAGLPISAADKYPSSLSGGMIKRAALARALALDPDILFLDEPTAGLDPIGAAAFDQLILTLRDALGLSVFLITHDLDTLYTITDRIAVLSQKKVLVAGPLAEVEQTNDAWIQEYFHGPRGRAAEQAATRAGQER
;
A
#
# COMPACT_ATOMS: atom_id res chain seq x y z
N MET A 1 -2.88 -7.05 26.40
CA MET A 1 -2.17 -6.97 25.10
C MET A 1 -3.07 -7.64 24.08
N ASN A 2 -3.55 -6.89 23.09
CA ASN A 2 -4.44 -7.45 22.07
C ASN A 2 -3.60 -8.38 21.20
N ASP A 3 -3.93 -9.68 21.23
CA ASP A 3 -3.24 -10.74 20.47
C ASP A 3 -3.71 -10.69 18.99
N ARG A 4 -3.51 -9.51 18.34
CA ARG A 4 -3.81 -9.36 16.92
C ARG A 4 -2.80 -10.14 16.09
N GLU A 5 -3.29 -10.95 15.16
CA GLU A 5 -2.45 -11.70 14.24
C GLU A 5 -1.59 -10.75 13.40
N LYS A 6 -0.27 -10.97 13.42
CA LYS A 6 0.68 -10.24 12.58
C LYS A 6 0.77 -10.91 11.22
N VAL A 7 0.47 -10.16 10.18
CA VAL A 7 0.61 -10.64 8.79
C VAL A 7 1.97 -10.27 8.21
N ILE A 8 2.61 -9.20 8.73
CA ILE A 8 4.02 -8.85 8.44
C ILE A 8 4.72 -8.58 9.76
N GLU A 9 5.92 -9.13 9.91
CA GLU A 9 6.88 -8.83 10.97
C GLU A 9 8.23 -8.50 10.36
N ALA A 10 8.69 -7.26 10.48
CA ALA A 10 10.03 -6.84 10.15
C ALA A 10 10.82 -6.62 11.44
N ARG A 11 12.01 -7.20 11.56
CA ARG A 11 12.86 -7.13 12.76
C ARG A 11 14.30 -6.85 12.39
N GLY A 12 14.87 -5.82 13.02
CA GLY A 12 16.27 -5.48 12.86
C GLY A 12 16.67 -5.13 11.43
N ILE A 13 15.77 -4.61 10.62
CA ILE A 13 16.02 -4.39 9.19
C ILE A 13 17.10 -3.33 8.99
N CYS A 14 18.16 -3.72 8.29
CA CYS A 14 19.20 -2.83 7.79
C CYS A 14 19.19 -2.81 6.26
N ASN A 15 19.12 -1.62 5.68
CA ASN A 15 19.24 -1.40 4.24
C ASN A 15 20.34 -0.40 3.96
N ARG A 16 21.29 -0.78 3.09
CA ARG A 16 22.45 0.06 2.69
C ARG A 16 22.59 0.11 1.17
N PHE A 17 23.04 1.23 0.66
CA PHE A 17 23.45 1.45 -0.73
C PHE A 17 24.90 1.96 -0.74
N GLY A 18 25.84 1.08 -0.95
CA GLY A 18 27.25 1.39 -0.73
C GLY A 18 27.52 1.84 0.71
N ARG A 19 27.94 3.10 0.88
CA ARG A 19 28.18 3.69 2.21
C ARG A 19 26.94 4.33 2.83
N GLN A 20 25.88 4.52 2.07
CA GLN A 20 24.66 5.16 2.57
C GLN A 20 23.78 4.14 3.31
N VAL A 21 23.59 4.34 4.61
CA VAL A 21 22.64 3.57 5.42
C VAL A 21 21.27 4.25 5.34
N VAL A 22 20.27 3.50 4.85
CA VAL A 22 18.88 3.96 4.71
C VAL A 22 18.04 3.51 5.89
N HIS A 23 18.18 2.25 6.30
CA HIS A 23 17.55 1.72 7.51
C HIS A 23 18.59 1.09 8.40
N GLU A 24 18.40 1.23 9.72
CA GLU A 24 19.30 0.74 10.75
C GLU A 24 18.48 0.24 11.93
N ASN A 25 18.50 -1.09 12.14
CA ASN A 25 17.74 -1.77 13.20
C ASN A 25 16.25 -1.37 13.23
N LEU A 26 15.58 -1.46 12.07
CA LEU A 26 14.18 -1.06 11.91
C LEU A 26 13.26 -2.23 12.24
N ASP A 27 12.29 -2.01 13.11
CA ASP A 27 11.21 -2.93 13.45
C ASP A 27 9.86 -2.36 13.00
N LEU A 28 8.99 -3.23 12.44
CA LEU A 28 7.64 -2.84 12.03
C LEU A 28 6.74 -4.08 11.98
N ASP A 29 5.49 -3.93 12.43
CA ASP A 29 4.44 -4.93 12.30
C ASP A 29 3.25 -4.40 11.51
N LEU A 30 2.68 -5.24 10.63
CA LEU A 30 1.34 -5.07 10.07
C LEU A 30 0.43 -6.15 10.65
N TYR A 31 -0.72 -5.75 11.19
CA TYR A 31 -1.71 -6.68 11.72
C TYR A 31 -2.78 -7.01 10.69
N ARG A 32 -3.45 -8.16 10.87
CA ARG A 32 -4.52 -8.58 9.98
C ARG A 32 -5.67 -7.58 9.99
N GLY A 33 -6.15 -7.21 8.80
CA GLY A 33 -7.31 -6.35 8.59
C GLY A 33 -7.09 -4.87 8.91
N GLU A 34 -5.86 -4.43 9.27
CA GLU A 34 -5.58 -3.02 9.51
C GLU A 34 -5.07 -2.29 8.25
N ILE A 35 -5.28 -0.99 8.21
CA ILE A 35 -4.60 -0.07 7.32
C ILE A 35 -3.47 0.59 8.11
N LEU A 36 -2.23 0.16 7.85
CA LEU A 36 -1.02 0.77 8.40
C LEU A 36 -0.45 1.76 7.39
N ALA A 37 -0.42 3.03 7.72
CA ALA A 37 0.29 4.03 6.93
C ALA A 37 1.75 4.17 7.38
N VAL A 38 2.66 4.29 6.42
CA VAL A 38 4.07 4.61 6.66
C VAL A 38 4.36 6.00 6.11
N VAL A 39 4.69 6.90 7.01
CA VAL A 39 4.99 8.31 6.72
C VAL A 39 6.44 8.65 7.07
N GLY A 40 6.92 9.80 6.63
CA GLY A 40 8.27 10.28 6.92
C GLY A 40 8.77 11.23 5.84
N GLY A 41 9.81 11.96 6.12
CA GLY A 41 10.41 12.94 5.22
C GLY A 41 10.84 12.33 3.86
N SER A 42 11.08 13.19 2.87
CA SER A 42 11.63 12.75 1.59
C SER A 42 12.98 12.06 1.81
N GLY A 43 13.19 10.92 1.16
CA GLY A 43 14.43 10.15 1.32
C GLY A 43 14.53 9.32 2.60
N SER A 44 13.51 9.29 3.47
CA SER A 44 13.52 8.46 4.70
C SER A 44 13.56 6.95 4.45
N GLY A 45 13.35 6.48 3.20
CA GLY A 45 13.46 5.08 2.83
C GLY A 45 12.13 4.33 2.72
N LYS A 46 10.97 4.98 2.77
CA LYS A 46 9.65 4.33 2.71
C LYS A 46 9.51 3.31 1.58
N SER A 47 9.82 3.71 0.34
CA SER A 47 9.76 2.80 -0.81
C SER A 47 10.86 1.72 -0.78
N VAL A 48 11.98 1.95 -0.09
CA VAL A 48 13.01 0.91 0.13
C VAL A 48 12.49 -0.12 1.10
N LEU A 49 11.82 0.29 2.18
CA LEU A 49 11.18 -0.62 3.13
C LEU A 49 10.10 -1.46 2.44
N LEU A 50 9.20 -0.84 1.69
CA LEU A 50 8.18 -1.54 0.89
C LEU A 50 8.82 -2.60 0.00
N ARG A 51 9.84 -2.24 -0.81
CA ARG A 51 10.53 -3.17 -1.70
C ARG A 51 11.20 -4.32 -0.95
N SER A 52 11.67 -4.08 0.28
CA SER A 52 12.22 -5.14 1.13
C SER A 52 11.14 -6.10 1.60
N ILE A 53 9.96 -5.60 1.99
CA ILE A 53 8.85 -6.41 2.49
C ILE A 53 8.25 -7.27 1.37
N ILE A 54 8.04 -6.70 0.17
CA ILE A 54 7.49 -7.45 -0.98
C ILE A 54 8.52 -8.32 -1.71
N GLY A 55 9.76 -8.41 -1.18
CA GLY A 55 10.78 -9.28 -1.72
C GLY A 55 11.54 -8.79 -2.95
N LEU A 56 11.24 -7.58 -3.46
CA LEU A 56 11.97 -6.98 -4.59
C LEU A 56 13.39 -6.53 -4.22
N ARG A 57 13.69 -6.45 -2.93
CA ARG A 57 15.00 -6.15 -2.41
C ARG A 57 15.26 -7.01 -1.16
N ARG A 58 16.40 -7.67 -1.11
CA ARG A 58 16.86 -8.33 0.12
C ARG A 58 17.48 -7.30 1.05
N PRO A 59 17.03 -7.17 2.32
CA PRO A 59 17.73 -6.35 3.32
C PRO A 59 19.16 -6.85 3.52
N ASN A 60 20.06 -5.98 3.94
CA ASN A 60 21.44 -6.36 4.26
C ASN A 60 21.51 -7.18 5.56
N GLU A 61 20.64 -6.83 6.53
CA GLU A 61 20.51 -7.51 7.82
C GLU A 61 19.04 -7.46 8.25
N GLY A 62 18.69 -8.34 9.18
CA GLY A 62 17.36 -8.42 9.75
C GLY A 62 16.50 -9.53 9.14
N LEU A 63 15.27 -9.62 9.62
CA LEU A 63 14.33 -10.68 9.29
C LEU A 63 12.99 -10.08 8.89
N ILE A 64 12.42 -10.57 7.78
CA ILE A 64 11.04 -10.26 7.37
C ILE A 64 10.25 -11.55 7.32
N LYS A 65 9.26 -11.65 8.21
CA LYS A 65 8.26 -12.72 8.15
C LYS A 65 6.96 -12.19 7.56
N VAL A 66 6.37 -12.99 6.69
CA VAL A 66 5.02 -12.76 6.18
C VAL A 66 4.20 -14.01 6.43
N PHE A 67 3.03 -13.85 7.07
CA PHE A 67 2.21 -14.95 7.56
C PHE A 67 3.01 -15.97 8.40
N GLY A 68 3.92 -15.47 9.24
CA GLY A 68 4.80 -16.28 10.08
C GLY A 68 5.99 -16.92 9.37
N GLN A 69 6.12 -16.81 8.04
CA GLN A 69 7.17 -17.42 7.23
C GLN A 69 8.30 -16.42 6.95
N ASP A 70 9.55 -16.81 7.21
CA ASP A 70 10.74 -16.03 6.85
C ASP A 70 10.97 -16.05 5.33
N LEU A 71 10.74 -14.95 4.65
CA LEU A 71 10.87 -14.85 3.18
C LEU A 71 12.29 -15.17 2.69
N ALA A 72 13.32 -14.87 3.47
CA ALA A 72 14.72 -15.10 3.08
C ALA A 72 15.10 -16.60 3.11
N GLY A 73 14.42 -17.38 3.95
CA GLY A 73 14.64 -18.81 4.12
C GLY A 73 13.81 -19.69 3.19
N LEU A 74 12.81 -19.13 2.48
CA LEU A 74 11.94 -19.90 1.60
C LEU A 74 12.64 -20.26 0.28
N ARG A 75 12.35 -21.47 -0.22
CA ARG A 75 12.66 -21.84 -1.60
C ARG A 75 11.76 -21.04 -2.55
N GLU A 76 12.20 -20.87 -3.80
CA GLU A 76 11.52 -20.04 -4.80
C GLU A 76 10.03 -20.39 -4.98
N GLU A 77 9.69 -21.68 -5.04
CA GLU A 77 8.31 -22.14 -5.14
C GLU A 77 7.44 -21.72 -3.93
N GLN A 78 7.98 -21.87 -2.71
CA GLN A 78 7.30 -21.48 -1.48
C GLN A 78 7.13 -19.97 -1.40
N ARG A 79 8.17 -19.25 -1.79
CA ARG A 79 8.17 -17.80 -1.84
C ARG A 79 7.13 -17.28 -2.83
N SER A 80 7.03 -17.86 -4.03
CA SER A 80 6.01 -17.53 -5.03
C SER A 80 4.60 -17.70 -4.48
N LEU A 81 4.32 -18.74 -3.67
CA LEU A 81 3.02 -18.93 -3.03
C LEU A 81 2.68 -17.81 -2.02
N VAL A 82 3.67 -17.31 -1.29
CA VAL A 82 3.48 -16.16 -0.38
C VAL A 82 3.26 -14.87 -1.19
N GLU A 83 4.07 -14.65 -2.22
CA GLU A 83 4.02 -13.44 -3.05
C GLU A 83 2.72 -13.31 -3.86
N ARG A 84 2.07 -14.43 -4.25
CA ARG A 84 0.73 -14.42 -4.88
C ARG A 84 -0.36 -13.85 -3.98
N ARG A 85 -0.15 -13.84 -2.66
CA ARG A 85 -1.05 -13.23 -1.67
C ARG A 85 -0.82 -11.73 -1.49
N PHE A 86 0.05 -11.13 -2.32
CA PHE A 86 0.34 -9.70 -2.34
C PHE A 86 -0.34 -9.04 -3.54
N GLY A 87 -1.04 -7.94 -3.30
CA GLY A 87 -1.42 -6.98 -4.31
C GLY A 87 -0.54 -5.74 -4.18
N VAL A 88 0.06 -5.27 -5.29
CA VAL A 88 0.96 -4.11 -5.24
C VAL A 88 0.52 -3.05 -6.23
N LEU A 89 0.27 -1.85 -5.71
CA LEU A 89 0.04 -0.64 -6.51
C LEU A 89 1.22 0.31 -6.31
N PHE A 90 2.05 0.45 -7.34
CA PHE A 90 3.16 1.40 -7.36
C PHE A 90 2.70 2.82 -7.71
N GLN A 91 3.46 3.82 -7.30
CA GLN A 91 3.14 5.24 -7.44
C GLN A 91 2.68 5.64 -8.86
N LYS A 92 3.29 5.11 -9.91
CA LYS A 92 2.93 5.36 -11.32
C LYS A 92 2.01 4.30 -11.93
N GLY A 93 1.41 3.41 -11.11
CA GLY A 93 0.57 2.30 -11.55
C GLY A 93 1.34 1.12 -12.14
N ALA A 94 2.47 1.34 -12.79
CA ALA A 94 3.33 0.32 -13.41
C ALA A 94 2.58 -0.63 -14.38
N LEU A 95 1.58 -0.12 -15.11
CA LEU A 95 0.88 -0.89 -16.14
C LEU A 95 1.79 -1.12 -17.35
N PHE A 96 1.64 -2.27 -17.99
CA PHE A 96 2.30 -2.57 -19.26
C PHE A 96 1.67 -1.71 -20.34
N SER A 97 2.45 -0.83 -20.97
CA SER A 97 1.98 0.14 -21.97
C SER A 97 1.52 -0.51 -23.27
N SER A 98 2.01 -1.72 -23.57
CA SER A 98 1.67 -2.51 -24.76
C SER A 98 0.43 -3.37 -24.60
N LEU A 99 -0.15 -3.44 -23.39
CA LEU A 99 -1.35 -4.21 -23.09
C LEU A 99 -2.52 -3.28 -22.83
N THR A 100 -3.72 -3.72 -23.20
CA THR A 100 -4.96 -3.04 -22.79
C THR A 100 -5.14 -3.10 -21.28
N VAL A 101 -6.13 -2.38 -20.76
CA VAL A 101 -6.48 -2.40 -19.33
C VAL A 101 -6.90 -3.80 -18.91
N THR A 102 -7.77 -4.46 -19.69
CA THR A 102 -8.19 -5.85 -19.43
C THR A 102 -7.00 -6.79 -19.42
N GLU A 103 -6.13 -6.74 -20.43
CA GLU A 103 -4.95 -7.59 -20.51
C GLU A 103 -3.98 -7.37 -19.35
N ASN A 104 -3.81 -6.12 -18.88
CA ASN A 104 -3.01 -5.83 -17.70
C ASN A 104 -3.53 -6.52 -16.44
N VAL A 105 -4.85 -6.57 -16.26
CA VAL A 105 -5.49 -7.22 -15.10
C VAL A 105 -5.56 -8.74 -15.27
N ALA A 106 -5.74 -9.24 -16.49
CA ALA A 106 -5.79 -10.66 -16.81
C ALA A 106 -4.41 -11.35 -16.70
N LEU A 107 -3.32 -10.61 -16.95
CA LEU A 107 -1.98 -11.17 -16.98
C LEU A 107 -1.60 -11.97 -15.71
N PRO A 108 -1.76 -11.47 -14.48
CA PRO A 108 -1.49 -12.25 -13.28
C PRO A 108 -2.34 -13.54 -13.17
N LEU A 109 -3.57 -13.49 -13.66
CA LEU A 109 -4.49 -14.65 -13.65
C LEU A 109 -4.01 -15.75 -14.60
N ILE A 110 -3.50 -15.39 -15.76
CA ILE A 110 -2.92 -16.32 -16.73
C ILE A 110 -1.61 -16.90 -16.19
N GLU A 111 -0.68 -16.04 -15.77
CA GLU A 111 0.68 -16.43 -15.40
C GLU A 111 0.76 -17.19 -14.07
N HIS A 112 -0.10 -16.85 -13.12
CA HIS A 112 0.00 -17.37 -11.75
C HIS A 112 -1.16 -18.25 -11.33
N ALA A 113 -2.38 -18.03 -11.85
CA ALA A 113 -3.53 -18.87 -11.56
C ALA A 113 -3.78 -19.94 -12.65
N GLY A 114 -3.07 -19.88 -13.80
CA GLY A 114 -3.17 -20.84 -14.89
C GLY A 114 -4.50 -20.80 -15.63
N LEU A 115 -5.23 -19.66 -15.57
CA LEU A 115 -6.51 -19.53 -16.26
C LEU A 115 -6.32 -19.43 -17.79
N SER A 116 -7.34 -19.87 -18.51
CA SER A 116 -7.40 -19.59 -19.96
C SER A 116 -7.51 -18.08 -20.17
N ARG A 117 -7.10 -17.59 -21.35
CA ARG A 117 -7.20 -16.16 -21.68
C ARG A 117 -8.64 -15.65 -21.53
N ALA A 118 -9.63 -16.42 -22.02
CA ALA A 118 -11.03 -16.03 -21.96
C ALA A 118 -11.55 -15.92 -20.52
N ASP A 119 -11.22 -16.87 -19.66
CA ASP A 119 -11.62 -16.85 -18.24
C ASP A 119 -10.93 -15.72 -17.48
N ALA A 120 -9.63 -15.48 -17.76
CA ALA A 120 -8.86 -14.40 -17.15
C ALA A 120 -9.38 -13.02 -17.55
N GLU A 121 -9.73 -12.79 -18.81
CA GLU A 121 -10.33 -11.55 -19.30
C GLU A 121 -11.73 -11.32 -18.69
N HIS A 122 -12.55 -12.39 -18.56
CA HIS A 122 -13.83 -12.29 -17.88
C HIS A 122 -13.66 -11.88 -16.41
N LEU A 123 -12.78 -12.55 -15.68
CA LEU A 123 -12.50 -12.23 -14.27
C LEU A 123 -11.86 -10.85 -14.13
N ALA A 124 -11.01 -10.43 -15.07
CA ALA A 124 -10.46 -9.08 -15.11
C ALA A 124 -11.55 -8.01 -15.17
N GLY A 125 -12.62 -8.24 -15.92
CA GLY A 125 -13.79 -7.37 -15.96
C GLY A 125 -14.43 -7.17 -14.57
N VAL A 126 -14.52 -8.24 -13.76
CA VAL A 126 -15.01 -8.17 -12.38
C VAL A 126 -14.06 -7.33 -11.51
N LYS A 127 -12.74 -7.53 -11.63
CA LYS A 127 -11.75 -6.76 -10.86
C LYS A 127 -11.73 -5.28 -11.24
N LEU A 128 -11.94 -4.96 -12.52
CA LEU A 128 -12.10 -3.59 -13.00
C LEU A 128 -13.34 -2.92 -12.39
N ALA A 129 -14.46 -3.63 -12.35
CA ALA A 129 -15.68 -3.14 -11.71
C ALA A 129 -15.49 -2.90 -10.20
N LEU A 130 -14.82 -3.83 -9.48
CA LEU A 130 -14.46 -3.66 -8.07
C LEU A 130 -13.58 -2.43 -7.82
N ALA A 131 -12.64 -2.14 -8.73
CA ALA A 131 -11.82 -0.93 -8.67
C ALA A 131 -12.55 0.34 -9.12
N GLY A 132 -13.84 0.25 -9.47
CA GLY A 132 -14.65 1.39 -9.91
C GLY A 132 -14.23 1.95 -11.26
N LEU A 133 -13.65 1.12 -12.16
CA LEU A 133 -13.31 1.53 -13.51
C LEU A 133 -14.47 1.21 -14.47
N PRO A 134 -14.92 2.19 -15.30
CA PRO A 134 -16.01 1.93 -16.22
C PRO A 134 -15.60 0.93 -17.30
N ILE A 135 -16.54 0.08 -17.73
CA ILE A 135 -16.30 -0.97 -18.74
C ILE A 135 -15.78 -0.38 -20.06
N SER A 136 -16.12 0.86 -20.39
CA SER A 136 -15.62 1.58 -21.58
C SER A 136 -14.11 1.85 -21.57
N ALA A 137 -13.43 1.60 -20.45
CA ALA A 137 -11.98 1.71 -20.31
C ALA A 137 -11.27 0.37 -20.55
N ALA A 138 -11.99 -0.75 -20.57
CA ALA A 138 -11.44 -2.10 -20.61
C ALA A 138 -10.46 -2.35 -21.78
N ASP A 139 -10.85 -1.90 -22.97
CA ASP A 139 -10.08 -2.10 -24.20
C ASP A 139 -9.07 -0.96 -24.50
N LYS A 140 -8.99 0.03 -23.60
CA LYS A 140 -8.04 1.15 -23.77
C LYS A 140 -6.64 0.73 -23.34
N TYR A 141 -5.64 1.39 -23.96
CA TYR A 141 -4.26 1.32 -23.50
C TYR A 141 -4.01 2.33 -22.38
N PRO A 142 -3.03 2.09 -21.49
CA PRO A 142 -2.70 3.02 -20.40
C PRO A 142 -2.47 4.46 -20.84
N SER A 143 -1.91 4.69 -22.02
CA SER A 143 -1.68 6.02 -22.60
C SER A 143 -2.96 6.83 -22.86
N SER A 144 -4.11 6.18 -22.95
CA SER A 144 -5.42 6.81 -23.20
C SER A 144 -6.25 7.00 -21.93
N LEU A 145 -5.66 6.77 -20.75
CA LEU A 145 -6.34 6.88 -19.47
C LEU A 145 -5.97 8.18 -18.75
N SER A 146 -6.91 8.70 -17.95
CA SER A 146 -6.60 9.73 -16.97
C SER A 146 -5.76 9.16 -15.81
N GLY A 147 -5.10 10.03 -15.02
CA GLY A 147 -4.31 9.59 -13.85
C GLY A 147 -5.12 8.74 -12.88
N GLY A 148 -6.35 9.14 -12.57
CA GLY A 148 -7.25 8.36 -11.71
C GLY A 148 -7.64 7.01 -12.31
N MET A 149 -7.87 6.94 -13.61
CA MET A 149 -8.15 5.67 -14.29
C MET A 149 -6.93 4.73 -14.27
N ILE A 150 -5.70 5.26 -14.44
CA ILE A 150 -4.48 4.48 -14.30
C ILE A 150 -4.37 3.87 -12.91
N LYS A 151 -4.65 4.65 -11.86
CA LYS A 151 -4.63 4.17 -10.46
C LYS A 151 -5.66 3.06 -10.22
N ARG A 152 -6.89 3.22 -10.72
CA ARG A 152 -7.96 2.21 -10.61
C ARG A 152 -7.63 0.94 -11.41
N ALA A 153 -7.08 1.04 -12.60
CA ALA A 153 -6.63 -0.11 -13.38
C ALA A 153 -5.48 -0.87 -12.69
N ALA A 154 -4.52 -0.13 -12.12
CA ALA A 154 -3.44 -0.72 -11.34
C ALA A 154 -3.93 -1.38 -10.04
N LEU A 155 -4.95 -0.81 -9.39
CA LEU A 155 -5.63 -1.42 -8.24
C LEU A 155 -6.35 -2.71 -8.65
N ALA A 156 -7.09 -2.71 -9.77
CA ALA A 156 -7.73 -3.91 -10.29
C ALA A 156 -6.73 -5.03 -10.54
N ARG A 157 -5.56 -4.71 -11.12
CA ARG A 157 -4.47 -5.69 -11.32
C ARG A 157 -3.90 -6.16 -9.99
N ALA A 158 -3.71 -5.29 -9.02
CA ALA A 158 -3.26 -5.66 -7.68
C ALA A 158 -4.24 -6.62 -6.98
N LEU A 159 -5.54 -6.50 -7.25
CA LEU A 159 -6.59 -7.37 -6.72
C LEU A 159 -6.81 -8.65 -7.53
N ALA A 160 -6.11 -8.86 -8.65
CA ALA A 160 -6.39 -9.94 -9.59
C ALA A 160 -6.36 -11.34 -8.94
N LEU A 161 -5.38 -11.60 -8.08
CA LEU A 161 -5.16 -12.89 -7.41
C LEU A 161 -5.82 -12.99 -6.02
N ASP A 162 -6.78 -12.14 -5.69
CA ASP A 162 -7.43 -12.09 -4.36
C ASP A 162 -6.41 -12.05 -3.21
N PRO A 163 -5.59 -10.99 -3.12
CA PRO A 163 -4.51 -10.91 -2.14
C PRO A 163 -5.06 -10.81 -0.72
N ASP A 164 -4.24 -11.23 0.27
CA ASP A 164 -4.50 -10.95 1.70
C ASP A 164 -3.91 -9.62 2.13
N ILE A 165 -2.84 -9.16 1.45
CA ILE A 165 -2.16 -7.90 1.77
C ILE A 165 -2.12 -7.03 0.51
N LEU A 166 -2.59 -5.79 0.66
CA LEU A 166 -2.51 -4.77 -0.38
C LEU A 166 -1.45 -3.74 -0.03
N PHE A 167 -0.43 -3.61 -0.88
CA PHE A 167 0.62 -2.60 -0.77
C PHE A 167 0.32 -1.43 -1.70
N LEU A 168 0.27 -0.23 -1.15
CA LEU A 168 -0.06 1.00 -1.86
C LEU A 168 1.08 2.01 -1.69
N ASP A 169 1.77 2.34 -2.78
CA ASP A 169 2.83 3.37 -2.79
C ASP A 169 2.29 4.65 -3.41
N GLU A 170 1.97 5.65 -2.57
CA GLU A 170 1.43 6.96 -2.96
C GLU A 170 0.20 6.84 -3.90
N PRO A 171 -0.88 6.15 -3.47
CA PRO A 171 -1.99 5.81 -4.36
C PRO A 171 -2.77 7.03 -4.85
N THR A 172 -2.91 8.07 -4.03
CA THR A 172 -3.66 9.30 -4.34
C THR A 172 -2.80 10.38 -4.99
N ALA A 173 -1.48 10.18 -5.08
CA ALA A 173 -0.56 11.17 -5.66
C ALA A 173 -0.93 11.51 -7.11
N GLY A 174 -1.14 12.81 -7.36
CA GLY A 174 -1.50 13.34 -8.68
C GLY A 174 -3.00 13.27 -9.01
N LEU A 175 -3.84 12.88 -8.07
CA LEU A 175 -5.29 13.02 -8.16
C LEU A 175 -5.73 14.41 -7.66
N ASP A 176 -6.86 14.88 -8.16
CA ASP A 176 -7.54 16.02 -7.53
C ASP A 176 -8.16 15.60 -6.18
N PRO A 177 -8.50 16.55 -5.30
CA PRO A 177 -8.99 16.22 -3.95
C PRO A 177 -10.24 15.32 -3.93
N ILE A 178 -11.16 15.50 -4.89
CA ILE A 178 -12.39 14.68 -5.00
C ILE A 178 -12.02 13.25 -5.40
N GLY A 179 -11.12 13.12 -6.39
CA GLY A 179 -10.61 11.84 -6.85
C GLY A 179 -9.82 11.09 -5.78
N ALA A 180 -9.03 11.81 -4.98
CA ALA A 180 -8.28 11.25 -3.85
C ALA A 180 -9.22 10.71 -2.76
N ALA A 181 -10.18 11.51 -2.32
CA ALA A 181 -11.18 11.09 -1.33
C ALA A 181 -12.02 9.89 -1.81
N ALA A 182 -12.42 9.88 -3.09
CA ALA A 182 -13.14 8.74 -3.68
C ALA A 182 -12.26 7.47 -3.77
N PHE A 183 -10.94 7.62 -3.96
CA PHE A 183 -10.01 6.49 -3.95
C PHE A 183 -9.82 5.95 -2.53
N ASP A 184 -9.67 6.80 -1.53
CA ASP A 184 -9.56 6.43 -0.13
C ASP A 184 -10.80 5.67 0.36
N GLN A 185 -11.99 6.17 0.02
CA GLN A 185 -13.24 5.47 0.34
C GLN A 185 -13.35 4.11 -0.34
N LEU A 186 -12.84 3.98 -1.57
CA LEU A 186 -12.76 2.69 -2.26
C LEU A 186 -11.84 1.72 -1.52
N ILE A 187 -10.67 2.16 -1.05
CA ILE A 187 -9.75 1.32 -0.27
C ILE A 187 -10.39 0.83 1.03
N LEU A 188 -11.10 1.71 1.77
CA LEU A 188 -11.87 1.30 2.95
C LEU A 188 -12.89 0.22 2.61
N THR A 189 -13.69 0.45 1.57
CA THR A 189 -14.73 -0.50 1.14
C THR A 189 -14.14 -1.85 0.77
N LEU A 190 -13.03 -1.86 0.03
CA LEU A 190 -12.34 -3.10 -0.36
C LEU A 190 -11.72 -3.81 0.83
N ARG A 191 -11.09 -3.07 1.77
CA ARG A 191 -10.55 -3.65 3.00
C ARG A 191 -11.64 -4.38 3.78
N ASP A 192 -12.78 -3.73 4.00
CA ASP A 192 -13.88 -4.27 4.79
C ASP A 192 -14.59 -5.44 4.09
N ALA A 193 -14.82 -5.32 2.77
CA ALA A 193 -15.51 -6.35 2.01
C ALA A 193 -14.66 -7.60 1.74
N LEU A 194 -13.35 -7.45 1.58
CA LEU A 194 -12.44 -8.52 1.21
C LEU A 194 -11.54 -8.98 2.38
N GLY A 195 -11.61 -8.33 3.53
CA GLY A 195 -10.76 -8.65 4.69
C GLY A 195 -9.27 -8.34 4.49
N LEU A 196 -8.95 -7.34 3.66
CA LEU A 196 -7.57 -7.00 3.31
C LEU A 196 -6.82 -6.40 4.50
N SER A 197 -5.53 -6.71 4.60
CA SER A 197 -4.57 -5.90 5.36
C SER A 197 -3.88 -4.94 4.40
N VAL A 198 -3.72 -3.68 4.77
CA VAL A 198 -3.20 -2.66 3.85
C VAL A 198 -1.93 -2.03 4.41
N PHE A 199 -0.85 -2.08 3.61
CA PHE A 199 0.38 -1.35 3.86
C PHE A 199 0.43 -0.14 2.93
N LEU A 200 0.25 1.05 3.47
CA LEU A 200 0.10 2.29 2.72
C LEU A 200 1.31 3.20 2.92
N ILE A 201 1.95 3.63 1.84
CA ILE A 201 2.88 4.76 1.88
C ILE A 201 2.14 5.97 1.36
N THR A 202 2.09 7.04 2.15
CA THR A 202 1.51 8.31 1.73
C THR A 202 2.15 9.48 2.47
N HIS A 203 2.01 10.68 1.91
CA HIS A 203 2.27 11.95 2.56
C HIS A 203 1.02 12.83 2.61
N ASP A 204 -0.13 12.28 2.23
CA ASP A 204 -1.42 12.96 2.22
C ASP A 204 -2.07 12.85 3.61
N LEU A 205 -2.21 14.01 4.27
CA LEU A 205 -2.79 14.10 5.60
C LEU A 205 -4.27 13.73 5.61
N ASP A 206 -5.03 14.11 4.59
CA ASP A 206 -6.46 13.78 4.52
C ASP A 206 -6.65 12.25 4.49
N THR A 207 -5.83 11.54 3.71
CA THR A 207 -5.79 10.07 3.72
C THR A 207 -5.47 9.51 5.12
N LEU A 208 -4.46 10.09 5.83
CA LEU A 208 -4.09 9.62 7.16
C LEU A 208 -5.22 9.75 8.17
N TYR A 209 -5.92 10.89 8.18
CA TYR A 209 -7.05 11.13 9.09
C TYR A 209 -8.29 10.31 8.74
N THR A 210 -8.46 9.94 7.46
CA THR A 210 -9.72 9.35 6.97
C THR A 210 -9.72 7.83 7.01
N ILE A 211 -8.61 7.17 6.62
CA ILE A 211 -8.63 5.73 6.38
C ILE A 211 -7.64 4.90 7.20
N THR A 212 -6.73 5.51 7.97
CA THR A 212 -5.70 4.73 8.65
C THR A 212 -6.08 4.31 10.05
N ASP A 213 -5.79 3.06 10.40
CA ASP A 213 -5.93 2.54 11.75
C ASP A 213 -4.68 2.83 12.60
N ARG A 214 -3.50 2.75 11.98
CA ARG A 214 -2.21 3.03 12.59
C ARG A 214 -1.27 3.73 11.63
N ILE A 215 -0.38 4.53 12.18
CA ILE A 215 0.65 5.26 11.44
C ILE A 215 2.02 4.89 12.00
N ALA A 216 2.95 4.55 11.13
CA ALA A 216 4.36 4.36 11.46
C ALA A 216 5.18 5.52 10.87
N VAL A 217 5.87 6.25 11.72
CA VAL A 217 6.72 7.38 11.32
C VAL A 217 8.15 6.91 11.12
N LEU A 218 8.63 7.01 9.88
CA LEU A 218 9.99 6.66 9.48
C LEU A 218 10.90 7.88 9.60
N SER A 219 11.72 7.90 10.62
CA SER A 219 12.67 8.97 10.91
C SER A 219 13.96 8.39 11.43
N GLN A 220 15.09 9.11 11.25
CA GLN A 220 16.40 8.69 11.76
C GLN A 220 16.76 7.22 11.40
N LYS A 221 16.40 6.78 10.17
CA LYS A 221 16.67 5.44 9.61
C LYS A 221 15.90 4.29 10.28
N LYS A 222 14.96 4.54 11.15
CA LYS A 222 14.15 3.56 11.87
C LYS A 222 12.70 4.01 11.97
N VAL A 223 11.82 3.13 12.43
CA VAL A 223 10.48 3.52 12.89
C VAL A 223 10.64 4.20 14.24
N LEU A 224 10.33 5.49 14.28
CA LEU A 224 10.42 6.31 15.49
C LEU A 224 9.27 6.00 16.44
N VAL A 225 8.07 5.93 15.88
CA VAL A 225 6.81 5.62 16.58
C VAL A 225 5.86 4.90 15.63
N ALA A 226 5.05 3.98 16.13
CA ALA A 226 3.98 3.32 15.39
C ALA A 226 2.77 3.11 16.31
N GLY A 227 1.65 3.76 16.01
CA GLY A 227 0.43 3.71 16.82
C GLY A 227 -0.75 4.37 16.13
N PRO A 228 -1.91 4.44 16.81
CA PRO A 228 -3.03 5.25 16.38
C PRO A 228 -2.61 6.71 16.17
N LEU A 229 -3.29 7.41 15.26
CA LEU A 229 -2.97 8.80 14.91
C LEU A 229 -2.83 9.69 16.16
N ALA A 230 -3.78 9.62 17.10
CA ALA A 230 -3.78 10.42 18.32
C ALA A 230 -2.54 10.23 19.21
N GLU A 231 -1.93 9.03 19.20
CA GLU A 231 -0.68 8.77 19.93
C GLU A 231 0.53 9.29 19.16
N VAL A 232 0.52 9.13 17.83
CA VAL A 232 1.62 9.59 16.97
C VAL A 232 1.75 11.10 16.99
N GLU A 233 0.65 11.84 16.93
CA GLU A 233 0.64 13.31 16.96
C GLU A 233 1.22 13.91 18.25
N GLN A 234 1.10 13.19 19.37
CA GLN A 234 1.62 13.62 20.68
C GLN A 234 3.12 13.33 20.85
N THR A 235 3.74 12.63 19.89
CA THR A 235 5.16 12.30 19.98
C THR A 235 6.01 13.57 19.90
N ASN A 236 6.92 13.74 20.87
CA ASN A 236 7.82 14.90 20.95
C ASN A 236 9.00 14.76 19.96
N ASP A 237 8.69 14.92 18.66
CA ASP A 237 9.66 14.94 17.56
C ASP A 237 9.36 16.15 16.67
N ALA A 238 10.39 16.93 16.31
CA ALA A 238 10.24 18.17 15.56
C ALA A 238 9.55 17.97 14.19
N TRP A 239 9.86 16.86 13.48
CA TRP A 239 9.25 16.56 12.19
C TRP A 239 7.76 16.21 12.36
N ILE A 240 7.42 15.42 13.39
CA ILE A 240 6.03 15.03 13.69
C ILE A 240 5.21 16.27 14.03
N GLN A 241 5.74 17.13 14.90
CA GLN A 241 5.04 18.37 15.31
C GLN A 241 4.81 19.31 14.11
N GLU A 242 5.81 19.48 13.24
CA GLU A 242 5.65 20.30 12.04
C GLU A 242 4.67 19.67 11.04
N TYR A 243 4.73 18.34 10.86
CA TYR A 243 3.92 17.63 9.89
C TYR A 243 2.43 17.62 10.26
N PHE A 244 2.09 17.27 11.50
CA PHE A 244 0.69 17.16 11.95
C PHE A 244 0.12 18.49 12.44
N HIS A 245 0.88 19.31 13.15
CA HIS A 245 0.40 20.57 13.72
C HIS A 245 0.80 21.81 12.91
N GLY A 246 1.47 21.64 11.79
CA GLY A 246 1.69 22.70 10.80
C GLY A 246 0.38 23.17 10.14
N PRO A 247 0.43 24.18 9.27
CA PRO A 247 -0.78 24.74 8.65
C PRO A 247 -1.63 23.72 7.88
N ARG A 248 -0.98 22.75 7.21
CA ARG A 248 -1.68 21.69 6.46
C ARG A 248 -2.29 20.65 7.39
N GLY A 249 -1.57 20.26 8.46
CA GLY A 249 -2.07 19.30 9.46
C GLY A 249 -3.34 19.80 10.13
N ARG A 250 -3.35 21.04 10.60
CA ARG A 250 -4.54 21.67 11.21
C ARG A 250 -5.73 21.74 10.26
N ALA A 251 -5.51 21.96 8.96
CA ALA A 251 -6.59 21.99 7.98
C ALA A 251 -7.21 20.60 7.78
N ALA A 252 -6.38 19.56 7.69
CA ALA A 252 -6.83 18.16 7.55
C ALA A 252 -7.59 17.68 8.81
N GLU A 253 -7.07 17.95 10.01
CA GLU A 253 -7.73 17.65 11.27
C GLU A 253 -9.13 18.26 11.37
N GLN A 254 -9.27 19.55 11.01
CA GLN A 254 -10.55 20.24 11.01
C GLN A 254 -11.53 19.64 10.00
N ALA A 255 -11.06 19.24 8.82
CA ALA A 255 -11.88 18.60 7.80
C ALA A 255 -12.38 17.22 8.28
N ALA A 256 -11.51 16.41 8.87
CA ALA A 256 -11.86 15.09 9.42
C ALA A 256 -12.88 15.20 10.58
N THR A 257 -12.70 16.18 11.47
CA THR A 257 -13.63 16.42 12.59
C THR A 257 -15.03 16.79 12.10
N ARG A 258 -15.14 17.63 11.07
CA ARG A 258 -16.45 17.99 10.46
C ARG A 258 -17.11 16.79 9.81
N ALA A 259 -16.38 15.99 9.04
CA ALA A 259 -16.90 14.79 8.39
C ALA A 259 -17.38 13.72 9.39
N GLY A 260 -16.76 13.66 10.59
CA GLY A 260 -17.18 12.77 11.68
C GLY A 260 -18.45 13.21 12.41
N GLN A 261 -18.80 14.51 12.36
CA GLN A 261 -20.01 15.07 12.98
C GLN A 261 -21.27 14.98 12.06
N GLU A 262 -21.07 14.75 10.77
CA GLU A 262 -22.14 14.63 9.76
C GLU A 262 -22.59 13.19 9.50
N ARG A 263 -21.99 12.20 10.19
CA ARG A 263 -22.34 10.77 10.13
C ARG A 263 -23.10 10.35 11.38
#